data_302493dc96435a8ad6713fbd2c23fdb7
#
_entry.id   302493dc96435a8ad6713fbd2c23fdb7
#
_cell.length_a   1.000
_cell.length_b   1.000
_cell.length_c   1.000
_cell.angle_alpha   90.00
_cell.angle_beta   90.00
_cell.angle_gamma   90.00
#
_symmetry.space_group_name_H-M   'P 1'
#
loop_
_entity.id
_entity.type
_entity.pdbx_description
1 polymer ?
#
loop_
_entity_poly.entity_id
_entity_poly.type
_entity_poly.pdbx_seq_one_letter_code
_entity_poly.pdbx_strand_id
1 'polypeptide(L)'
;KSRHGIVLAKSTLAKQYGIVTGEPLFQARRKCPGLVVVPPNYQLYVRKSDQLIRMLHEYTPLIQQYSIDEAWMDMTGIQEAQADPMGFATGLKDRIHRELGFTVNIGISVNHLLAKMGSELQKPDRVHTLFPEEIPQKMWPLPVDELFFVGKTTAAHLHKLGIHTIGELARTDPRLLEMHLKKHGRAIWKYANGGELDAAVFERRSSKNKGYGNETTLPDDVTDMETACQGILSLCETVGARLRQDNMKISVVGVHVKDNSFTERS
;
A
#
# COMPACT_ATOMS: atom_id res chain seq x y z
N LYS A 1 15.52 1.07 -27.53
CA LYS A 1 15.11 0.28 -26.33
C LYS A 1 14.74 1.29 -25.27
N SER A 2 13.45 1.39 -24.92
CA SER A 2 12.97 2.32 -23.88
C SER A 2 13.81 2.18 -22.62
N ARG A 3 14.42 3.27 -22.17
CA ARG A 3 15.12 3.37 -20.87
C ARG A 3 14.12 3.40 -19.72
N HIS A 4 12.84 3.54 -20.02
CA HIS A 4 11.78 3.94 -19.12
C HIS A 4 10.87 2.78 -18.78
N GLY A 5 10.26 2.87 -17.61
CA GLY A 5 9.35 1.92 -17.05
C GLY A 5 9.92 1.22 -15.81
N ILE A 6 9.05 1.12 -14.83
CA ILE A 6 9.32 0.45 -13.57
C ILE A 6 8.37 -0.74 -13.41
N VAL A 7 8.76 -1.69 -12.59
CA VAL A 7 7.92 -2.82 -12.21
C VAL A 7 6.82 -2.32 -11.28
N LEU A 8 5.58 -2.28 -11.77
CA LEU A 8 4.40 -1.94 -10.96
C LEU A 8 4.04 -3.10 -10.01
N ALA A 9 3.94 -4.30 -10.58
CA ALA A 9 3.67 -5.53 -9.86
C ALA A 9 4.43 -6.69 -10.51
N LYS A 10 4.55 -7.80 -9.81
CA LYS A 10 5.27 -8.99 -10.27
C LYS A 10 4.53 -10.25 -9.87
N SER A 11 4.61 -11.29 -10.70
CA SER A 11 4.11 -12.61 -10.35
C SER A 11 4.98 -13.27 -9.27
N THR A 12 4.44 -14.30 -8.62
CA THR A 12 5.18 -15.12 -7.65
C THR A 12 6.45 -15.72 -8.27
N LEU A 13 6.38 -16.17 -9.53
CA LEU A 13 7.53 -16.69 -10.27
C LEU A 13 8.58 -15.59 -10.49
N ALA A 14 8.17 -14.40 -10.92
CA ALA A 14 9.12 -13.28 -11.10
C ALA A 14 9.79 -12.87 -9.78
N LYS A 15 9.08 -12.97 -8.64
CA LYS A 15 9.65 -12.71 -7.31
C LYS A 15 10.83 -13.66 -7.00
N GLN A 16 10.80 -14.92 -7.44
CA GLN A 16 11.88 -15.89 -7.23
C GLN A 16 13.19 -15.49 -7.90
N TYR A 17 13.13 -14.70 -8.98
CA TYR A 17 14.32 -14.10 -9.64
C TYR A 17 14.81 -12.82 -8.96
N GLY A 18 14.31 -12.49 -7.77
CA GLY A 18 14.72 -11.28 -7.04
C GLY A 18 14.19 -9.97 -7.68
N ILE A 19 13.15 -10.05 -8.52
CA ILE A 19 12.52 -8.85 -9.09
C ILE A 19 11.72 -8.15 -7.98
N VAL A 20 11.90 -6.83 -7.87
CA VAL A 20 11.22 -6.01 -6.86
C VAL A 20 10.35 -4.94 -7.50
N THR A 21 9.22 -4.60 -6.84
CA THR A 21 8.37 -3.49 -7.27
C THR A 21 9.13 -2.17 -7.16
N GLY A 22 8.96 -1.29 -8.14
CA GLY A 22 9.66 -0.01 -8.22
C GLY A 22 11.02 -0.07 -8.91
N GLU A 23 11.58 -1.25 -9.20
CA GLU A 23 12.84 -1.32 -9.93
C GLU A 23 12.66 -1.07 -11.44
N PRO A 24 13.67 -0.50 -12.12
CA PRO A 24 13.63 -0.30 -13.56
C PRO A 24 13.49 -1.62 -14.34
N LEU A 25 12.69 -1.63 -15.40
CA LEU A 25 12.44 -2.83 -16.22
C LEU A 25 13.73 -3.43 -16.81
N PHE A 26 14.73 -2.61 -17.12
CA PHE A 26 16.01 -3.12 -17.62
C PHE A 26 16.77 -3.96 -16.58
N GLN A 27 16.66 -3.59 -15.29
CA GLN A 27 17.23 -4.37 -14.19
C GLN A 27 16.48 -5.68 -13.99
N ALA A 28 15.14 -5.63 -14.02
CA ALA A 28 14.29 -6.83 -13.95
C ALA A 28 14.62 -7.82 -15.08
N ARG A 29 14.82 -7.33 -16.31
CA ARG A 29 15.21 -8.18 -17.47
C ARG A 29 16.62 -8.76 -17.34
N ARG A 30 17.54 -8.08 -16.65
CA ARG A 30 18.88 -8.64 -16.36
C ARG A 30 18.77 -9.83 -15.39
N LYS A 31 17.88 -9.75 -14.41
CA LYS A 31 17.64 -10.83 -13.44
C LYS A 31 16.89 -12.01 -14.07
N CYS A 32 15.99 -11.72 -15.01
CA CYS A 32 15.20 -12.72 -15.71
C CYS A 32 15.13 -12.37 -17.22
N PRO A 33 16.04 -12.91 -18.05
CA PRO A 33 16.08 -12.63 -19.50
C PRO A 33 14.78 -12.97 -20.24
N GLY A 34 14.05 -14.00 -19.79
CA GLY A 34 12.77 -14.44 -20.31
C GLY A 34 11.56 -13.73 -19.72
N LEU A 35 11.75 -12.61 -18.99
CA LEU A 35 10.66 -11.89 -18.34
C LEU A 35 9.62 -11.37 -19.33
N VAL A 36 8.39 -11.83 -19.18
CA VAL A 36 7.23 -11.29 -19.91
C VAL A 36 6.74 -10.02 -19.19
N VAL A 37 6.72 -8.92 -19.90
CA VAL A 37 6.25 -7.62 -19.40
C VAL A 37 4.94 -7.27 -20.05
N VAL A 38 3.92 -7.01 -19.22
CA VAL A 38 2.56 -6.67 -19.64
C VAL A 38 2.26 -5.23 -19.23
N PRO A 39 1.68 -4.38 -20.10
CA PRO A 39 1.25 -3.04 -19.71
C PRO A 39 0.18 -3.07 -18.61
N PRO A 40 0.19 -2.12 -17.65
CA PRO A 40 -0.82 -2.05 -16.63
C PRO A 40 -2.18 -1.66 -17.24
N ASN A 41 -3.26 -2.24 -16.69
CA ASN A 41 -4.64 -1.90 -17.05
C ASN A 41 -5.37 -1.33 -15.83
N TYR A 42 -5.16 -0.05 -15.55
CA TYR A 42 -5.72 0.63 -14.38
C TYR A 42 -7.26 0.59 -14.34
N GLN A 43 -7.93 0.69 -15.50
CA GLN A 43 -9.39 0.60 -15.57
C GLN A 43 -9.91 -0.77 -15.14
N LEU A 44 -9.20 -1.84 -15.52
CA LEU A 44 -9.52 -3.19 -15.06
C LEU A 44 -9.31 -3.31 -13.56
N TYR A 45 -8.24 -2.75 -13.01
CA TYR A 45 -7.94 -2.82 -11.58
C TYR A 45 -9.02 -2.10 -10.77
N VAL A 46 -9.43 -0.90 -11.17
CA VAL A 46 -10.53 -0.17 -10.53
C VAL A 46 -11.83 -0.96 -10.57
N ARG A 47 -12.20 -1.50 -11.75
CA ARG A 47 -13.43 -2.32 -11.87
C ARG A 47 -13.40 -3.55 -10.95
N LYS A 48 -12.25 -4.23 -10.84
CA LYS A 48 -12.11 -5.40 -9.96
C LYS A 48 -12.16 -5.00 -8.49
N SER A 49 -11.56 -3.88 -8.13
CA SER A 49 -11.69 -3.30 -6.79
C SER A 49 -13.14 -3.00 -6.43
N ASP A 50 -13.88 -2.33 -7.32
CA ASP A 50 -15.29 -2.00 -7.11
C ASP A 50 -16.17 -3.27 -6.98
N GLN A 51 -15.85 -4.33 -7.73
CA GLN A 51 -16.53 -5.62 -7.61
C GLN A 51 -16.26 -6.26 -6.25
N LEU A 52 -15.01 -6.23 -5.78
CA LEU A 52 -14.65 -6.71 -4.45
C LEU A 52 -15.41 -5.94 -3.37
N ILE A 53 -15.34 -4.62 -3.37
CA ILE A 53 -16.00 -3.79 -2.34
C ILE A 53 -17.51 -4.04 -2.32
N ARG A 54 -18.16 -4.17 -3.48
CA ARG A 54 -19.59 -4.52 -3.55
C ARG A 54 -19.89 -5.88 -2.93
N MET A 55 -19.06 -6.88 -3.22
CA MET A 55 -19.20 -8.22 -2.60
C MET A 55 -19.04 -8.16 -1.08
N LEU A 56 -18.07 -7.39 -0.57
CA LEU A 56 -17.87 -7.25 0.87
C LEU A 56 -19.08 -6.58 1.55
N HIS A 57 -19.73 -5.61 0.89
CA HIS A 57 -20.96 -4.97 1.39
C HIS A 57 -22.16 -5.92 1.51
N GLU A 58 -22.14 -7.09 0.89
CA GLU A 58 -23.18 -8.10 1.09
C GLU A 58 -23.13 -8.72 2.50
N TYR A 59 -22.00 -8.64 3.18
CA TYR A 59 -21.77 -9.21 4.51
C TYR A 59 -21.94 -8.18 5.64
N THR A 60 -21.47 -6.96 5.43
CA THR A 60 -21.57 -5.87 6.41
C THR A 60 -21.61 -4.51 5.70
N PRO A 61 -22.41 -3.55 6.18
CA PRO A 61 -22.35 -2.18 5.69
C PRO A 61 -21.08 -1.44 6.13
N LEU A 62 -20.39 -1.92 7.17
CA LEU A 62 -19.25 -1.27 7.81
C LEU A 62 -17.94 -1.70 7.12
N ILE A 63 -17.76 -1.21 5.89
CA ILE A 63 -16.54 -1.42 5.10
C ILE A 63 -15.72 -0.15 5.08
N GLN A 64 -14.44 -0.31 5.38
CA GLN A 64 -13.46 0.77 5.28
C GLN A 64 -12.40 0.42 4.25
N GLN A 65 -12.56 0.93 3.04
CA GLN A 65 -11.58 0.74 1.98
C GLN A 65 -10.31 1.53 2.27
N TYR A 66 -9.16 0.89 2.36
CA TYR A 66 -7.87 1.52 2.61
C TYR A 66 -7.09 1.79 1.32
N SER A 67 -7.09 0.89 0.36
CA SER A 67 -6.47 1.06 -0.95
C SER A 67 -7.34 0.47 -2.06
N ILE A 68 -6.86 0.48 -3.28
CA ILE A 68 -7.55 -0.17 -4.40
C ILE A 68 -7.75 -1.67 -4.16
N ASP A 69 -6.91 -2.29 -3.34
CA ASP A 69 -6.84 -3.73 -3.08
C ASP A 69 -6.94 -4.11 -1.59
N GLU A 70 -7.19 -3.13 -0.71
CA GLU A 70 -7.25 -3.36 0.73
C GLU A 70 -8.48 -2.71 1.35
N ALA A 71 -9.17 -3.47 2.20
CA ALA A 71 -10.31 -2.99 2.98
C ALA A 71 -10.38 -3.70 4.33
N TRP A 72 -10.92 -3.00 5.33
CA TRP A 72 -11.36 -3.59 6.57
C TRP A 72 -12.87 -3.77 6.58
N MET A 73 -13.31 -4.85 7.19
CA MET A 73 -14.72 -5.16 7.44
C MET A 73 -14.93 -5.20 8.95
N ASP A 74 -15.83 -4.39 9.46
CA ASP A 74 -16.29 -4.56 10.83
C ASP A 74 -17.37 -5.64 10.88
N MET A 75 -17.04 -6.75 11.53
CA MET A 75 -17.89 -7.92 11.66
C MET A 75 -18.56 -7.99 13.03
N THR A 76 -18.48 -6.92 13.83
CA THR A 76 -19.17 -6.82 15.13
C THR A 76 -20.67 -6.98 14.91
N GLY A 77 -21.30 -7.94 15.61
CA GLY A 77 -22.72 -8.23 15.48
C GLY A 77 -23.10 -9.20 14.36
N ILE A 78 -22.18 -9.67 13.54
CA ILE A 78 -22.43 -10.74 12.56
C ILE A 78 -22.20 -12.10 13.23
N GLN A 79 -23.29 -12.76 13.60
CA GLN A 79 -23.25 -14.00 14.41
C GLN A 79 -22.40 -15.11 13.80
N GLU A 80 -22.51 -15.33 12.49
CA GLU A 80 -21.77 -16.37 11.78
C GLU A 80 -20.24 -16.12 11.85
N ALA A 81 -19.84 -14.85 11.66
CA ALA A 81 -18.44 -14.48 11.74
C ALA A 81 -17.88 -14.53 13.17
N GLN A 82 -18.72 -14.32 14.17
CA GLN A 82 -18.31 -14.41 15.58
C GLN A 82 -18.25 -15.86 16.08
N ALA A 83 -19.16 -16.72 15.59
CA ALA A 83 -19.20 -18.13 15.98
C ALA A 83 -18.01 -18.92 15.41
N ASP A 84 -17.64 -18.67 14.15
CA ASP A 84 -16.49 -19.29 13.48
C ASP A 84 -15.78 -18.26 12.58
N PRO A 85 -14.95 -17.39 13.14
CA PRO A 85 -14.24 -16.37 12.35
C PRO A 85 -13.34 -16.96 11.24
N MET A 86 -12.70 -18.09 11.50
CA MET A 86 -11.82 -18.74 10.53
C MET A 86 -12.59 -19.36 9.38
N GLY A 87 -13.66 -20.09 9.67
CA GLY A 87 -14.53 -20.69 8.65
C GLY A 87 -15.20 -19.64 7.79
N PHE A 88 -15.73 -18.58 8.41
CA PHE A 88 -16.33 -17.44 7.71
C PHE A 88 -15.31 -16.77 6.74
N ALA A 89 -14.14 -16.41 7.23
CA ALA A 89 -13.12 -15.76 6.41
C ALA A 89 -12.59 -16.68 5.30
N THR A 90 -12.48 -17.98 5.55
CA THR A 90 -12.10 -18.97 4.53
C THR A 90 -13.17 -19.06 3.44
N GLY A 91 -14.44 -19.12 3.81
CA GLY A 91 -15.55 -19.11 2.86
C GLY A 91 -15.59 -17.85 2.01
N LEU A 92 -15.35 -16.67 2.62
CA LEU A 92 -15.26 -15.40 1.91
C LEU A 92 -14.07 -15.39 0.93
N LYS A 93 -12.89 -15.82 1.36
CA LYS A 93 -11.70 -15.93 0.53
C LYS A 93 -11.95 -16.82 -0.70
N ASP A 94 -12.54 -17.98 -0.50
CA ASP A 94 -12.85 -18.94 -1.55
C ASP A 94 -13.93 -18.41 -2.51
N ARG A 95 -14.91 -17.67 -1.99
CA ARG A 95 -15.92 -16.97 -2.80
C ARG A 95 -15.28 -15.91 -3.70
N ILE A 96 -14.39 -15.08 -3.15
CA ILE A 96 -13.65 -14.06 -3.91
C ILE A 96 -12.88 -14.73 -5.05
N HIS A 97 -12.16 -15.80 -4.76
CA HIS A 97 -11.41 -16.54 -5.79
C HIS A 97 -12.32 -17.08 -6.88
N ARG A 98 -13.41 -17.73 -6.51
CA ARG A 98 -14.36 -18.34 -7.44
C ARG A 98 -15.07 -17.30 -8.33
N GLU A 99 -15.53 -16.19 -7.75
CA GLU A 99 -16.38 -15.22 -8.46
C GLU A 99 -15.60 -14.07 -9.13
N LEU A 100 -14.47 -13.67 -8.53
CA LEU A 100 -13.67 -12.53 -9.04
C LEU A 100 -12.36 -12.96 -9.72
N GLY A 101 -11.90 -14.21 -9.50
CA GLY A 101 -10.77 -14.81 -10.18
C GLY A 101 -9.40 -14.41 -9.64
N PHE A 102 -9.30 -13.85 -8.42
CA PHE A 102 -8.04 -13.56 -7.76
C PHE A 102 -8.04 -14.03 -6.30
N THR A 103 -6.85 -14.18 -5.73
CA THR A 103 -6.67 -14.58 -4.34
C THR A 103 -6.54 -13.39 -3.41
N VAL A 104 -6.96 -13.55 -2.16
CA VAL A 104 -6.81 -12.57 -1.09
C VAL A 104 -6.20 -13.19 0.15
N ASN A 105 -5.60 -12.37 1.00
CA ASN A 105 -5.21 -12.75 2.35
C ASN A 105 -6.13 -12.02 3.32
N ILE A 106 -6.60 -12.71 4.34
CA ILE A 106 -7.51 -12.16 5.34
C ILE A 106 -6.84 -12.28 6.71
N GLY A 107 -6.71 -11.15 7.39
CA GLY A 107 -6.33 -11.10 8.80
C GLY A 107 -7.54 -10.84 9.68
N ILE A 108 -7.68 -11.61 10.75
CA ILE A 108 -8.77 -11.51 11.71
C ILE A 108 -8.22 -11.04 13.03
N SER A 109 -8.78 -9.96 13.57
CA SER A 109 -8.39 -9.43 14.87
C SER A 109 -9.45 -8.49 15.46
N VAL A 110 -9.11 -7.88 16.59
CA VAL A 110 -9.97 -6.94 17.33
C VAL A 110 -9.80 -5.48 16.90
N ASN A 111 -8.82 -5.18 16.06
CA ASN A 111 -8.56 -3.83 15.57
C ASN A 111 -7.92 -3.83 14.18
N HIS A 112 -7.90 -2.66 13.55
CA HIS A 112 -7.42 -2.48 12.16
C HIS A 112 -5.94 -2.85 11.99
N LEU A 113 -5.08 -2.43 12.94
CA LEU A 113 -3.65 -2.71 12.86
C LEU A 113 -3.39 -4.22 12.89
N LEU A 114 -3.93 -4.90 13.88
CA LEU A 114 -3.70 -6.33 14.05
C LEU A 114 -4.30 -7.15 12.91
N ALA A 115 -5.50 -6.78 12.42
CA ALA A 115 -6.09 -7.40 11.25
C ALA A 115 -5.19 -7.22 10.00
N LYS A 116 -4.65 -6.01 9.80
CA LYS A 116 -3.71 -5.75 8.71
C LYS A 116 -2.44 -6.57 8.85
N MET A 117 -1.83 -6.60 10.03
CA MET A 117 -0.64 -7.42 10.32
C MET A 117 -0.92 -8.91 10.11
N GLY A 118 -2.09 -9.39 10.55
CA GLY A 118 -2.53 -10.77 10.33
C GLY A 118 -2.59 -11.15 8.84
N SER A 119 -3.08 -10.25 7.98
CA SER A 119 -3.14 -10.49 6.53
C SER A 119 -1.75 -10.54 5.85
N GLU A 120 -0.71 -10.05 6.52
CA GLU A 120 0.67 -10.04 6.01
C GLU A 120 1.52 -11.23 6.47
N LEU A 121 1.12 -11.96 7.52
CA LEU A 121 1.93 -13.02 8.15
C LEU A 121 2.40 -14.10 7.16
N GLN A 122 1.50 -14.53 6.28
CA GLN A 122 1.80 -15.51 5.23
C GLN A 122 0.98 -15.22 3.98
N LYS A 123 1.63 -15.19 2.82
CA LYS A 123 1.01 -14.96 1.51
C LYS A 123 1.49 -16.03 0.52
N PRO A 124 0.75 -16.38 -0.50
CA PRO A 124 -0.59 -15.93 -0.87
C PRO A 124 -1.73 -16.81 -0.31
N ASP A 125 -2.96 -16.34 -0.47
CA ASP A 125 -4.21 -17.10 -0.33
C ASP A 125 -4.38 -17.73 1.06
N ARG A 126 -4.22 -16.93 2.12
CA ARG A 126 -4.28 -17.39 3.51
C ARG A 126 -5.26 -16.58 4.36
N VAL A 127 -5.71 -17.24 5.43
CA VAL A 127 -6.45 -16.61 6.53
C VAL A 127 -5.66 -16.79 7.81
N HIS A 128 -5.47 -15.72 8.56
CA HIS A 128 -4.75 -15.74 9.84
C HIS A 128 -5.49 -14.95 10.91
N THR A 129 -5.42 -15.44 12.13
CA THR A 129 -5.73 -14.65 13.31
C THR A 129 -4.46 -13.95 13.82
N LEU A 130 -4.65 -12.77 14.38
CA LEU A 130 -3.64 -12.08 15.18
C LEU A 130 -4.34 -11.34 16.32
N PHE A 131 -4.80 -12.09 17.31
CA PHE A 131 -5.39 -11.52 18.53
C PHE A 131 -4.31 -11.00 19.48
N PRO A 132 -4.66 -10.13 20.45
CA PRO A 132 -3.69 -9.55 21.38
C PRO A 132 -2.80 -10.57 22.10
N GLU A 133 -3.36 -11.70 22.47
CA GLU A 133 -2.63 -12.81 23.12
C GLU A 133 -1.64 -13.53 22.20
N GLU A 134 -1.82 -13.40 20.89
CA GLU A 134 -0.96 -14.02 19.87
C GLU A 134 0.22 -13.12 19.45
N ILE A 135 0.21 -11.86 19.84
CA ILE A 135 1.24 -10.87 19.49
C ILE A 135 2.66 -11.36 19.82
N PRO A 136 2.95 -11.89 21.03
CA PRO A 136 4.29 -12.33 21.37
C PRO A 136 4.82 -13.46 20.48
N GLN A 137 3.95 -14.35 20.03
CA GLN A 137 4.33 -15.51 19.23
C GLN A 137 4.33 -15.23 17.73
N LYS A 138 3.38 -14.42 17.22
CA LYS A 138 3.18 -14.23 15.79
C LYS A 138 3.77 -12.92 15.25
N MET A 139 3.74 -11.83 16.01
CA MET A 139 4.14 -10.51 15.53
C MET A 139 5.53 -10.09 16.04
N TRP A 140 5.83 -10.28 17.32
CA TRP A 140 7.09 -9.82 17.90
C TRP A 140 8.36 -10.44 17.30
N PRO A 141 8.39 -11.71 16.83
CA PRO A 141 9.56 -12.28 16.17
C PRO A 141 9.88 -11.69 14.79
N LEU A 142 8.92 -10.98 14.17
CA LEU A 142 9.09 -10.42 12.84
C LEU A 142 10.12 -9.28 12.83
N PRO A 143 10.84 -9.09 11.70
CA PRO A 143 11.67 -7.91 11.48
C PRO A 143 10.88 -6.62 11.71
N VAL A 144 11.52 -5.59 12.24
CA VAL A 144 10.87 -4.33 12.59
C VAL A 144 10.30 -3.59 11.37
N ASP A 145 10.89 -3.79 10.21
CA ASP A 145 10.44 -3.21 8.93
C ASP A 145 9.17 -3.88 8.35
N GLU A 146 8.73 -5.00 8.93
CA GLU A 146 7.45 -5.60 8.62
C GLU A 146 6.28 -4.98 9.40
N LEU A 147 6.56 -4.18 10.44
CA LEU A 147 5.51 -3.48 11.15
C LEU A 147 4.87 -2.40 10.28
N PHE A 148 3.55 -2.43 10.20
CA PHE A 148 2.80 -1.43 9.46
C PHE A 148 3.18 -0.01 9.90
N PHE A 149 3.43 0.90 8.93
CA PHE A 149 4.01 2.24 9.10
C PHE A 149 5.53 2.31 9.38
N VAL A 150 6.25 1.22 9.45
CA VAL A 150 7.71 1.24 9.50
C VAL A 150 8.26 1.06 8.08
N GLY A 151 8.56 2.17 7.42
CA GLY A 151 9.22 2.16 6.10
C GLY A 151 10.75 2.05 6.22
N LYS A 152 11.45 1.89 5.10
CA LYS A 152 12.91 1.69 5.03
C LYS A 152 13.72 2.72 5.83
N THR A 153 13.35 4.00 5.77
CA THR A 153 14.05 5.05 6.52
C THR A 153 13.88 4.90 8.03
N THR A 154 12.66 4.60 8.49
CA THR A 154 12.38 4.35 9.90
C THR A 154 13.09 3.10 10.39
N ALA A 155 13.04 2.01 9.64
CA ALA A 155 13.74 0.77 9.94
C ALA A 155 15.27 1.00 10.07
N ALA A 156 15.88 1.76 9.15
CA ALA A 156 17.30 2.09 9.22
C ALA A 156 17.66 2.90 10.49
N HIS A 157 16.77 3.78 10.97
CA HIS A 157 16.97 4.46 12.24
C HIS A 157 16.85 3.52 13.44
N LEU A 158 15.83 2.64 13.43
CA LEU A 158 15.65 1.64 14.50
C LEU A 158 16.83 0.68 14.59
N HIS A 159 17.34 0.20 13.44
CA HIS A 159 18.52 -0.66 13.40
C HIS A 159 19.76 0.03 14.00
N LYS A 160 19.95 1.34 13.79
CA LYS A 160 21.04 2.10 14.43
C LYS A 160 20.90 2.20 15.96
N LEU A 161 19.68 2.06 16.46
CA LEU A 161 19.37 1.99 17.90
C LEU A 161 19.43 0.56 18.47
N GLY A 162 19.82 -0.42 17.62
CA GLY A 162 19.87 -1.83 18.02
C GLY A 162 18.50 -2.53 18.07
N ILE A 163 17.48 -1.95 17.42
CA ILE A 163 16.11 -2.48 17.38
C ILE A 163 15.90 -3.15 16.02
N HIS A 164 15.82 -4.47 16.00
CA HIS A 164 15.73 -5.28 14.77
C HIS A 164 14.39 -5.99 14.62
N THR A 165 13.70 -6.25 15.73
CA THR A 165 12.42 -6.95 15.74
C THR A 165 11.30 -6.08 16.30
N ILE A 166 10.06 -6.43 15.95
CA ILE A 166 8.87 -5.76 16.50
C ILE A 166 8.82 -5.91 18.02
N GLY A 167 9.23 -7.07 18.54
CA GLY A 167 9.27 -7.32 19.98
C GLY A 167 10.32 -6.49 20.72
N GLU A 168 11.47 -6.21 20.12
CA GLU A 168 12.46 -5.28 20.67
C GLU A 168 11.91 -3.86 20.68
N LEU A 169 11.24 -3.43 19.60
CA LEU A 169 10.55 -2.14 19.53
C LEU A 169 9.49 -2.01 20.63
N ALA A 170 8.66 -3.04 20.82
CA ALA A 170 7.59 -3.06 21.81
C ALA A 170 8.11 -2.90 23.26
N ARG A 171 9.31 -3.42 23.56
CA ARG A 171 9.96 -3.36 24.87
C ARG A 171 10.85 -2.14 25.08
N THR A 172 11.10 -1.35 24.04
CA THR A 172 11.91 -0.13 24.12
C THR A 172 11.14 0.99 24.85
N ASP A 173 11.86 1.82 25.60
CA ASP A 173 11.24 3.00 26.24
C ASP A 173 10.67 3.93 25.15
N PRO A 174 9.35 4.23 25.18
CA PRO A 174 8.72 5.10 24.19
C PRO A 174 9.30 6.53 24.18
N ARG A 175 9.89 7.00 25.27
CA ARG A 175 10.58 8.31 25.33
C ARG A 175 11.82 8.33 24.46
N LEU A 176 12.60 7.24 24.46
CA LEU A 176 13.76 7.10 23.57
C LEU A 176 13.34 7.16 22.10
N LEU A 177 12.29 6.45 21.74
CA LEU A 177 11.74 6.46 20.37
C LEU A 177 11.21 7.85 19.99
N GLU A 178 10.58 8.56 20.93
CA GLU A 178 10.07 9.92 20.69
C GLU A 178 11.20 10.94 20.50
N MET A 179 12.32 10.80 21.21
CA MET A 179 13.52 11.63 21.00
C MET A 179 14.10 11.48 19.59
N HIS A 180 14.14 10.26 19.05
CA HIS A 180 14.73 9.98 17.73
C HIS A 180 13.77 10.11 16.55
N LEU A 181 12.50 9.74 16.73
CA LEU A 181 11.49 9.64 15.68
C LEU A 181 10.29 10.54 15.90
N LYS A 182 10.31 11.38 16.94
CA LYS A 182 9.23 12.32 17.33
C LYS A 182 7.90 11.57 17.53
N LYS A 183 6.79 12.18 17.13
CA LYS A 183 5.45 11.58 17.25
C LYS A 183 5.35 10.21 16.58
N HIS A 184 6.11 9.99 15.51
CA HIS A 184 6.11 8.72 14.80
C HIS A 184 6.69 7.58 15.64
N GLY A 185 7.73 7.85 16.44
CA GLY A 185 8.31 6.87 17.36
C GLY A 185 7.30 6.36 18.40
N ARG A 186 6.51 7.26 18.97
CA ARG A 186 5.45 6.89 19.90
C ARG A 186 4.33 6.09 19.24
N ALA A 187 3.97 6.44 18.00
CA ALA A 187 2.94 5.73 17.24
C ALA A 187 3.36 4.29 16.94
N ILE A 188 4.56 4.07 16.41
CA ILE A 188 5.04 2.71 16.09
C ILE A 188 5.28 1.86 17.32
N TRP A 189 5.66 2.46 18.45
CA TRP A 189 5.70 1.76 19.74
C TRP A 189 4.33 1.25 20.15
N LYS A 190 3.30 2.12 20.09
CA LYS A 190 1.90 1.75 20.33
C LYS A 190 1.48 0.59 19.43
N TYR A 191 1.84 0.64 18.15
CA TYR A 191 1.52 -0.39 17.15
C TYR A 191 2.24 -1.71 17.43
N ALA A 192 3.51 -1.68 17.81
CA ALA A 192 4.26 -2.87 18.23
C ALA A 192 3.65 -3.60 19.45
N ASN A 193 2.89 -2.85 20.27
CA ASN A 193 2.13 -3.37 21.40
C ASN A 193 0.65 -3.67 21.06
N GLY A 194 0.28 -3.73 19.78
CA GLY A 194 -1.06 -4.09 19.32
C GLY A 194 -2.11 -2.99 19.45
N GLY A 195 -1.69 -1.73 19.68
CA GLY A 195 -2.60 -0.60 19.76
C GLY A 195 -3.24 -0.25 18.42
N GLU A 196 -4.46 0.30 18.48
CA GLU A 196 -5.24 0.70 17.29
C GLU A 196 -4.54 1.80 16.49
N LEU A 197 -4.77 1.81 15.18
CA LEU A 197 -4.32 2.88 14.29
C LEU A 197 -4.91 4.23 14.71
N ASP A 198 -4.15 5.29 14.45
CA ASP A 198 -4.66 6.64 14.74
C ASP A 198 -5.80 7.00 13.77
N ALA A 199 -6.85 7.64 14.30
CA ALA A 199 -8.04 8.03 13.52
C ALA A 199 -7.69 8.82 12.23
N ALA A 200 -6.62 9.62 12.27
CA ALA A 200 -6.12 10.36 11.12
C ALA A 200 -5.74 9.47 9.90
N VAL A 201 -5.48 8.18 10.11
CA VAL A 201 -5.26 7.21 9.01
C VAL A 201 -6.53 7.08 8.17
N PHE A 202 -7.68 7.17 8.80
CA PHE A 202 -8.99 6.97 8.20
C PHE A 202 -9.62 8.27 7.68
N GLU A 203 -9.45 9.37 8.39
CA GLU A 203 -10.00 10.68 8.04
C GLU A 203 -9.51 11.20 6.69
N ARG A 204 -8.31 10.84 6.27
CA ARG A 204 -7.73 11.27 4.98
C ARG A 204 -8.55 10.83 3.77
N ARG A 205 -9.47 9.86 3.89
CA ARG A 205 -10.24 9.31 2.77
C ARG A 205 -11.65 9.86 2.62
N SER A 206 -12.24 10.40 3.67
CA SER A 206 -13.51 11.10 3.57
C SER A 206 -13.38 12.52 3.00
N SER A 207 -12.16 13.03 2.85
CA SER A 207 -11.92 14.37 2.31
C SER A 207 -11.93 14.36 0.78
N LYS A 208 -12.56 15.37 0.17
CA LYS A 208 -12.47 15.66 -1.27
C LYS A 208 -11.00 15.67 -1.71
N ASN A 209 -10.74 15.26 -2.95
CA ASN A 209 -9.40 15.33 -3.54
C ASN A 209 -8.75 16.69 -3.28
N LYS A 210 -7.57 16.68 -2.64
CA LYS A 210 -6.85 17.90 -2.28
C LYS A 210 -6.06 18.49 -3.44
N GLY A 211 -5.82 17.68 -4.48
CA GLY A 211 -5.06 18.08 -5.65
C GLY A 211 -5.16 17.07 -6.77
N TYR A 212 -4.93 17.54 -7.98
CA TYR A 212 -4.84 16.73 -9.19
C TYR A 212 -3.44 16.94 -9.78
N GLY A 213 -2.73 15.88 -10.00
CA GLY A 213 -1.39 15.89 -10.58
C GLY A 213 -1.22 14.75 -11.58
N ASN A 214 -0.31 14.96 -12.50
CA ASN A 214 0.19 13.94 -13.40
C ASN A 214 1.67 14.18 -13.66
N GLU A 215 2.44 13.13 -13.85
CA GLU A 215 3.86 13.21 -14.18
C GLU A 215 4.20 12.18 -15.26
N THR A 216 5.22 12.47 -16.04
CA THR A 216 5.76 11.54 -17.03
C THR A 216 7.27 11.68 -17.12
N THR A 217 7.95 10.56 -17.35
CA THR A 217 9.35 10.57 -17.75
C THR A 217 9.41 10.61 -19.26
N LEU A 218 10.04 11.65 -19.80
CA LEU A 218 10.17 11.79 -21.26
C LEU A 218 11.10 10.69 -21.83
N PRO A 219 10.86 10.22 -23.07
CA PRO A 219 11.64 9.13 -23.65
C PRO A 219 13.12 9.49 -23.84
N ASP A 220 13.42 10.74 -24.11
CA ASP A 220 14.77 11.27 -24.31
C ASP A 220 14.98 12.54 -23.47
N ASP A 221 16.24 12.91 -23.25
CA ASP A 221 16.60 14.16 -22.57
C ASP A 221 16.19 15.34 -23.46
N VAL A 222 15.44 16.27 -22.89
CA VAL A 222 14.94 17.47 -23.58
C VAL A 222 15.82 18.67 -23.27
N THR A 223 16.31 19.32 -24.31
CA THR A 223 17.19 20.48 -24.20
C THR A 223 16.57 21.77 -24.76
N ASP A 224 15.39 21.67 -25.37
CA ASP A 224 14.69 22.82 -25.95
C ASP A 224 13.35 23.09 -25.24
N MET A 225 12.97 24.36 -25.25
CA MET A 225 11.76 24.85 -24.56
C MET A 225 10.48 24.34 -25.23
N GLU A 226 10.46 24.20 -26.55
CA GLU A 226 9.26 23.80 -27.29
C GLU A 226 8.84 22.39 -26.92
N THR A 227 9.77 21.42 -26.96
CA THR A 227 9.53 20.03 -26.57
C THR A 227 9.14 19.93 -25.10
N ALA A 228 9.77 20.71 -24.22
CA ALA A 228 9.39 20.77 -22.81
C ALA A 228 7.94 21.24 -22.63
N CYS A 229 7.54 22.32 -23.32
CA CYS A 229 6.18 22.86 -23.26
C CYS A 229 5.15 21.88 -23.82
N GLN A 230 5.46 21.14 -24.88
CA GLN A 230 4.57 20.10 -25.42
C GLN A 230 4.32 18.99 -24.38
N GLY A 231 5.36 18.56 -23.68
CA GLY A 231 5.24 17.60 -22.59
C GLY A 231 4.32 18.10 -21.48
N ILE A 232 4.53 19.34 -21.02
CA ILE A 232 3.69 19.97 -19.99
C ILE A 232 2.25 20.10 -20.47
N LEU A 233 2.02 20.54 -21.70
CA LEU A 233 0.67 20.69 -22.28
C LEU A 233 -0.10 19.36 -22.24
N SER A 234 0.51 18.28 -22.66
CA SER A 234 -0.09 16.93 -22.60
C SER A 234 -0.50 16.55 -21.15
N LEU A 235 0.34 16.86 -20.17
CA LEU A 235 0.00 16.63 -18.76
C LEU A 235 -1.15 17.52 -18.30
N CYS A 236 -1.17 18.80 -18.70
CA CYS A 236 -2.24 19.73 -18.39
C CYS A 236 -3.59 19.28 -18.98
N GLU A 237 -3.62 18.77 -20.19
CA GLU A 237 -4.84 18.24 -20.81
C GLU A 237 -5.41 17.08 -20.00
N THR A 238 -4.54 16.14 -19.58
CA THR A 238 -4.93 15.00 -18.74
C THR A 238 -5.51 15.45 -17.39
N VAL A 239 -4.83 16.38 -16.72
CA VAL A 239 -5.29 16.93 -15.42
C VAL A 239 -6.59 17.69 -15.61
N GLY A 240 -6.69 18.52 -16.65
CA GLY A 240 -7.89 19.29 -16.98
C GLY A 240 -9.10 18.41 -17.28
N ALA A 241 -8.90 17.29 -17.99
CA ALA A 241 -9.96 16.32 -18.24
C ALA A 241 -10.51 15.72 -16.94
N ARG A 242 -9.63 15.31 -16.03
CA ARG A 242 -10.02 14.78 -14.71
C ARG A 242 -10.75 15.81 -13.83
N LEU A 243 -10.27 17.06 -13.81
CA LEU A 243 -10.95 18.13 -13.11
C LEU A 243 -12.37 18.37 -13.61
N ARG A 244 -12.57 18.39 -14.93
CA ARG A 244 -13.89 18.53 -15.56
C ARG A 244 -14.80 17.34 -15.24
N GLN A 245 -14.27 16.12 -15.29
CA GLN A 245 -15.00 14.91 -14.96
C GLN A 245 -15.52 14.94 -13.50
N ASP A 246 -14.68 15.40 -12.57
CA ASP A 246 -15.02 15.49 -11.14
C ASP A 246 -15.73 16.80 -10.77
N ASN A 247 -16.03 17.67 -11.76
CA ASN A 247 -16.62 19.00 -11.55
C ASN A 247 -15.86 19.86 -10.52
N MET A 248 -14.52 19.82 -10.58
CA MET A 248 -13.64 20.50 -9.64
C MET A 248 -12.97 21.73 -10.28
N LYS A 249 -12.69 22.73 -9.44
CA LYS A 249 -11.91 23.91 -9.78
C LYS A 249 -10.64 23.94 -8.96
N ILE A 250 -9.59 24.53 -9.53
CA ILE A 250 -8.29 24.71 -8.88
C ILE A 250 -7.98 26.19 -8.69
N SER A 251 -7.23 26.51 -7.64
CA SER A 251 -6.76 27.87 -7.33
C SER A 251 -5.25 28.01 -7.48
N VAL A 252 -4.51 26.89 -7.47
CA VAL A 252 -3.06 26.87 -7.58
C VAL A 252 -2.64 25.85 -8.62
N VAL A 253 -1.71 26.24 -9.48
CA VAL A 253 -1.06 25.37 -10.47
C VAL A 253 0.44 25.37 -10.19
N GLY A 254 1.02 24.19 -10.06
CA GLY A 254 2.45 23.98 -9.92
C GLY A 254 3.00 23.14 -11.06
N VAL A 255 4.19 23.47 -11.52
CA VAL A 255 4.95 22.67 -12.49
C VAL A 255 6.25 22.25 -11.82
N HIS A 256 6.52 20.94 -11.85
CA HIS A 256 7.76 20.37 -11.33
C HIS A 256 8.54 19.75 -12.46
N VAL A 257 9.81 20.10 -12.57
CA VAL A 257 10.72 19.56 -13.56
C VAL A 257 11.88 18.89 -12.85
N LYS A 258 12.18 17.66 -13.26
CA LYS A 258 13.33 16.90 -12.79
C LYS A 258 14.29 16.67 -13.95
N ASP A 259 15.53 17.12 -13.79
CA ASP A 259 16.57 16.91 -14.80
C ASP A 259 17.20 15.51 -14.72
N ASN A 260 18.10 15.19 -15.66
CA ASN A 260 18.80 13.91 -15.73
C ASN A 260 19.81 13.65 -14.59
N SER A 261 20.12 14.67 -13.79
CA SER A 261 20.84 14.55 -12.52
C SER A 261 19.94 14.28 -11.32
N PHE A 262 18.62 14.15 -11.54
CA PHE A 262 17.56 14.04 -10.53
C PHE A 262 17.40 15.29 -9.67
N THR A 263 17.89 16.45 -10.14
CA THR A 263 17.63 17.72 -9.47
C THR A 263 16.21 18.21 -9.81
N GLU A 264 15.43 18.54 -8.78
CA GLU A 264 14.07 19.00 -8.92
C GLU A 264 14.00 20.55 -8.88
N ARG A 265 13.16 21.12 -9.74
CA ARG A 265 12.81 22.55 -9.77
C ARG A 265 11.30 22.68 -9.84
N SER A 266 10.74 23.64 -9.11
CA SER A 266 9.31 23.94 -9.06
C SER A 266 9.06 25.44 -9.08
#